data_da86eeac55fd72522db8e52de075ad89
#
_entry.id   da86eeac55fd72522db8e52de075ad89
#
_cell.length_a   1.000
_cell.length_b   1.000
_cell.length_c   1.000
_cell.angle_alpha   90.00
_cell.angle_beta   90.00
_cell.angle_gamma   90.00
#
_symmetry.space_group_name_H-M   'P 1'
#
loop_
_entity.id
_entity.type
_entity.pdbx_description
1 polymer ?
#
loop_
_entity_poly.entity_id
_entity_poly.type
_entity_poly.pdbx_seq_one_letter_code
_entity_poly.pdbx_strand_id
1 'polypeptide(L)'
;MSQMPQPTALTKCPICEWPLASEDRFCGACGHDLSAVPAPPEDQPTITMNGTAGEAPDEAASVAWPLASEPSSDTPPPVVRPTDIPGTDSGGGELPGAGRGVRFDRPREPDEYPLAAPLPPDPRTADLATPPAGTKLCVACRAGHVDRDGYCENCGHAQPRERDHMELELGAVAAVSDRGLRHHRNEDAFAISSTALPDGSPAVVAIVCDGVSSATRPDDASLAAARVANETVLDSLPRGTHPQQAMHDAIIAAAGAVNALAEEPETAQEHAPHQNAPACTIVGSIITPSLLVVGWVGDSRAYWVPVDRGAPPARLTEDDSWAAQMVSAGLMNEAEAYADERAHAITGWLGADAYELEPHTASFKPDRPGVVVVCTDGLWNYAEAAEDMAEAVPPDAAGRPLHCAQVLVGRALDGGGHDNVTVAVLPFPAPPQGAGSA
;
A
#
# COMPACT_ATOMS: atom_id res chain seq x y z
N MET A 1 10.77 -43.35 29.89
CA MET A 1 10.21 -42.67 28.71
C MET A 1 10.42 -41.19 28.92
N SER A 2 11.48 -40.64 28.33
CA SER A 2 11.82 -39.22 28.45
C SER A 2 10.94 -38.45 27.48
N GLN A 3 10.09 -37.56 28.01
CA GLN A 3 9.36 -36.60 27.19
C GLN A 3 10.36 -35.59 26.63
N MET A 4 10.41 -35.48 25.30
CA MET A 4 11.09 -34.37 24.62
C MET A 4 10.39 -33.04 24.96
N PRO A 5 11.13 -31.97 25.25
CA PRO A 5 10.54 -30.67 25.44
C PRO A 5 9.91 -30.18 24.11
N GLN A 6 8.67 -29.71 24.17
CA GLN A 6 8.02 -29.06 23.04
C GLN A 6 8.68 -27.70 22.81
N PRO A 7 8.92 -27.30 21.55
CA PRO A 7 9.47 -25.98 21.26
C PRO A 7 8.49 -24.88 21.70
N THR A 8 9.01 -23.87 22.37
CA THR A 8 8.25 -22.66 22.75
C THR A 8 7.80 -21.98 21.47
N ALA A 9 6.48 -21.85 21.27
CA ALA A 9 5.91 -21.17 20.14
C ALA A 9 6.33 -19.69 20.14
N LEU A 10 6.75 -19.19 18.99
CA LEU A 10 7.00 -17.77 18.79
C LEU A 10 5.69 -17.00 18.93
N THR A 11 5.69 -15.92 19.68
CA THR A 11 4.52 -15.06 19.87
C THR A 11 4.47 -13.88 18.90
N LYS A 12 5.58 -13.59 18.21
CA LYS A 12 5.69 -12.53 17.20
C LYS A 12 6.59 -12.99 16.05
N CYS A 13 6.29 -12.54 14.86
CA CYS A 13 7.10 -12.79 13.67
C CYS A 13 8.49 -12.14 13.80
N PRO A 14 9.60 -12.86 13.53
CA PRO A 14 10.95 -12.32 13.66
C PRO A 14 11.30 -11.26 12.58
N ILE A 15 10.50 -11.14 11.53
CA ILE A 15 10.74 -10.19 10.44
C ILE A 15 9.91 -8.92 10.57
N CYS A 16 8.61 -9.05 10.87
CA CYS A 16 7.69 -7.90 10.90
C CYS A 16 7.03 -7.68 12.26
N GLU A 17 7.43 -8.48 13.28
CA GLU A 17 6.93 -8.44 14.67
C GLU A 17 5.42 -8.69 14.82
N TRP A 18 4.72 -9.06 13.77
CA TRP A 18 3.30 -9.38 13.78
C TRP A 18 2.98 -10.49 14.80
N PRO A 19 1.90 -10.36 15.59
CA PRO A 19 1.48 -11.39 16.52
C PRO A 19 1.22 -12.73 15.80
N LEU A 20 1.67 -13.83 16.40
CA LEU A 20 1.54 -15.17 15.86
C LEU A 20 0.71 -16.06 16.79
N ALA A 21 -0.15 -16.89 16.19
CA ALA A 21 -0.77 -17.98 16.91
C ALA A 21 0.20 -19.18 17.02
N SER A 22 0.00 -20.03 18.04
CA SER A 22 0.90 -21.17 18.31
C SER A 22 0.93 -22.23 17.20
N GLU A 23 0.02 -22.14 16.24
CA GLU A 23 -0.16 -23.09 15.12
C GLU A 23 0.30 -22.55 13.79
N ASP A 24 0.69 -21.26 13.74
CA ASP A 24 1.10 -20.61 12.51
C ASP A 24 2.40 -21.20 11.97
N ARG A 25 2.36 -21.65 10.74
CA ARG A 25 3.56 -22.10 9.99
C ARG A 25 4.18 -20.97 9.18
N PHE A 26 3.40 -19.95 8.88
CA PHE A 26 3.82 -18.76 8.15
C PHE A 26 3.24 -17.52 8.85
N CYS A 27 3.96 -16.42 8.79
CA CYS A 27 3.43 -15.14 9.26
C CYS A 27 2.32 -14.65 8.34
N GLY A 28 1.12 -14.43 8.85
CA GLY A 28 -0.03 -13.95 8.08
C GLY A 28 0.17 -12.56 7.47
N ALA A 29 1.06 -11.73 8.05
CA ALA A 29 1.32 -10.38 7.55
C ALA A 29 2.43 -10.30 6.50
N CYS A 30 3.53 -11.09 6.64
CA CYS A 30 4.68 -11.00 5.73
C CYS A 30 5.01 -12.31 5.01
N GLY A 31 4.25 -13.38 5.22
CA GLY A 31 4.46 -14.69 4.58
C GLY A 31 5.74 -15.43 5.01
N HIS A 32 6.44 -14.94 6.05
CA HIS A 32 7.69 -15.57 6.50
C HIS A 32 7.44 -16.98 7.04
N ASP A 33 8.25 -17.96 6.56
CA ASP A 33 8.18 -19.36 7.02
C ASP A 33 8.74 -19.48 8.45
N LEU A 34 7.86 -19.78 9.39
CA LEU A 34 8.18 -19.89 10.82
C LEU A 34 8.73 -21.28 11.19
N SER A 35 8.60 -22.25 10.31
CA SER A 35 9.13 -23.61 10.54
C SER A 35 10.65 -23.69 10.46
N ALA A 36 11.29 -22.69 9.84
CA ALA A 36 12.73 -22.58 9.67
C ALA A 36 13.45 -21.77 10.76
N VAL A 37 12.71 -21.20 11.75
CA VAL A 37 13.29 -20.37 12.80
C VAL A 37 13.90 -21.22 13.89
N PRO A 38 15.21 -21.08 14.20
CA PRO A 38 15.84 -21.77 15.34
C PRO A 38 15.18 -21.32 16.65
N ALA A 39 14.97 -22.24 17.58
CA ALA A 39 14.47 -21.92 18.91
C ALA A 39 15.37 -20.87 19.58
N PRO A 40 14.79 -19.86 20.26
CA PRO A 40 15.57 -18.88 21.02
C PRO A 40 16.43 -19.59 22.07
N PRO A 41 17.64 -19.07 22.39
CA PRO A 41 18.50 -19.66 23.42
C PRO A 41 17.78 -19.65 24.77
N GLU A 42 17.88 -20.77 25.50
CA GLU A 42 17.29 -20.92 26.82
C GLU A 42 17.90 -19.88 27.78
N ASP A 43 17.06 -19.09 28.43
CA ASP A 43 17.47 -18.21 29.52
C ASP A 43 18.01 -19.06 30.69
N GLN A 44 19.29 -18.89 31.00
CA GLN A 44 19.87 -19.51 32.19
C GLN A 44 19.33 -18.80 33.43
N PRO A 45 18.81 -19.52 34.44
CA PRO A 45 18.24 -18.91 35.63
C PRO A 45 19.31 -18.14 36.40
N THR A 46 19.10 -16.86 36.60
CA THR A 46 19.88 -16.01 37.47
C THR A 46 19.71 -16.49 38.91
N ILE A 47 20.80 -16.75 39.60
CA ILE A 47 20.85 -17.23 40.98
C ILE A 47 20.17 -16.21 41.91
N THR A 48 19.06 -16.59 42.53
CA THR A 48 18.42 -15.81 43.60
C THR A 48 19.28 -15.85 44.85
N MET A 49 19.92 -14.72 45.20
CA MET A 49 20.48 -14.52 46.54
C MET A 49 19.36 -14.09 47.50
N ASN A 50 19.07 -14.93 48.50
CA ASN A 50 18.29 -14.57 49.68
C ASN A 50 19.04 -13.51 50.49
N GLY A 51 18.47 -12.34 50.65
CA GLY A 51 18.95 -11.29 51.56
C GLY A 51 17.77 -10.48 52.10
N THR A 52 17.65 -10.54 53.41
CA THR A 52 16.66 -9.93 54.30
C THR A 52 16.38 -8.46 54.08
N ALA A 53 15.13 -8.06 54.40
CA ALA A 53 14.59 -6.71 54.40
C ALA A 53 15.47 -5.67 55.15
N GLY A 54 15.60 -4.51 54.57
CA GLY A 54 16.19 -3.31 55.19
C GLY A 54 15.87 -2.08 54.36
N GLU A 55 15.20 -1.17 54.96
CA GLU A 55 14.89 0.24 54.72
C GLU A 55 15.43 0.93 53.44
N ALA A 56 14.55 1.72 52.86
CA ALA A 56 14.86 2.75 51.82
C ALA A 56 15.75 3.86 52.38
N PRO A 57 16.57 4.50 51.56
CA PRO A 57 16.43 5.93 51.42
C PRO A 57 16.38 6.44 49.95
N ASP A 58 15.64 7.54 49.85
CA ASP A 58 15.65 8.55 48.80
C ASP A 58 17.06 8.89 48.29
N GLU A 59 17.23 8.97 46.98
CA GLU A 59 17.86 10.08 46.28
C GLU A 59 18.06 9.72 44.81
N ALA A 60 17.57 10.61 43.95
CA ALA A 60 17.75 10.61 42.53
C ALA A 60 19.22 10.81 42.12
N ALA A 61 19.82 9.82 41.48
CA ALA A 61 21.07 10.00 40.75
C ALA A 61 20.80 9.94 39.24
N SER A 62 20.74 11.11 38.63
CA SER A 62 20.76 11.28 37.17
C SER A 62 22.10 10.81 36.63
N VAL A 63 22.08 9.78 35.77
CA VAL A 63 23.23 9.36 34.99
C VAL A 63 23.31 10.27 33.76
N ALA A 64 24.30 11.18 33.80
CA ALA A 64 24.65 12.02 32.63
C ALA A 64 25.38 11.17 31.59
N TRP A 65 24.84 11.13 30.38
CA TRP A 65 25.55 10.63 29.19
C TRP A 65 26.57 11.65 28.72
N PRO A 66 27.77 11.26 28.31
CA PRO A 66 28.74 12.20 27.77
C PRO A 66 28.26 12.70 26.40
N LEU A 67 28.20 14.02 26.24
CA LEU A 67 28.02 14.73 24.99
C LEU A 67 29.16 14.38 24.03
N ALA A 68 28.85 13.90 22.84
CA ALA A 68 29.78 13.73 21.76
C ALA A 68 30.31 15.10 21.34
N SER A 69 31.64 15.25 21.34
CA SER A 69 32.35 16.46 20.90
C SER A 69 32.18 16.60 19.39
N GLU A 70 31.73 17.75 18.94
CA GLU A 70 31.74 18.15 17.53
C GLU A 70 33.20 18.28 17.03
N PRO A 71 33.53 17.72 15.85
CA PRO A 71 34.78 18.05 15.19
C PRO A 71 34.59 19.31 14.35
N SER A 72 35.14 20.40 14.80
CA SER A 72 35.43 21.55 13.96
C SER A 72 36.65 21.24 13.09
N SER A 73 36.47 21.19 11.77
CA SER A 73 37.57 21.40 10.84
C SER A 73 37.06 21.89 9.48
N ASP A 74 37.25 23.15 9.25
CA ASP A 74 37.33 23.75 7.92
C ASP A 74 38.57 23.20 7.19
N THR A 75 38.35 22.15 6.39
CA THR A 75 39.29 21.79 5.31
C THR A 75 38.49 20.94 4.30
N PRO A 76 38.36 21.40 3.05
CA PRO A 76 37.71 20.58 2.03
C PRO A 76 38.58 19.35 1.71
N PRO A 77 37.98 18.19 1.45
CA PRO A 77 38.71 16.98 1.09
C PRO A 77 39.41 17.16 -0.27
N PRO A 78 40.61 16.59 -0.45
CA PRO A 78 41.33 16.68 -1.71
C PRO A 78 40.57 15.92 -2.82
N VAL A 79 40.41 16.59 -3.97
CA VAL A 79 39.85 16.00 -5.17
C VAL A 79 40.88 15.02 -5.74
N VAL A 80 40.64 13.73 -5.59
CA VAL A 80 41.42 12.66 -6.22
C VAL A 80 41.01 12.53 -7.69
N ARG A 81 41.98 12.80 -8.60
CA ARG A 81 41.80 12.59 -10.03
C ARG A 81 42.02 11.10 -10.37
N PRO A 82 41.28 10.50 -11.36
CA PRO A 82 41.34 9.07 -11.66
C PRO A 82 42.65 8.54 -12.22
N THR A 83 43.68 9.38 -12.35
CA THR A 83 44.96 9.00 -12.96
C THR A 83 46.05 8.62 -11.94
N ASP A 84 45.77 8.68 -10.63
CA ASP A 84 46.79 8.57 -9.59
C ASP A 84 46.69 7.32 -8.71
N ILE A 85 46.01 6.24 -9.18
CA ILE A 85 45.89 4.99 -8.42
C ILE A 85 46.95 4.02 -8.97
N PRO A 86 47.96 3.62 -8.22
CA PRO A 86 48.86 2.51 -8.60
C PRO A 86 48.10 1.21 -8.61
N GLY A 87 48.28 0.37 -9.62
CA GLY A 87 47.69 -0.97 -9.68
C GLY A 87 48.30 -1.88 -8.61
N THR A 88 47.46 -2.44 -7.75
CA THR A 88 47.81 -3.46 -6.77
C THR A 88 47.15 -4.79 -7.17
N ASP A 89 47.82 -5.91 -6.84
CA ASP A 89 47.23 -7.23 -7.00
C ASP A 89 46.18 -7.54 -5.93
N SER A 90 45.45 -8.64 -6.09
CA SER A 90 44.41 -9.06 -5.15
C SER A 90 44.92 -9.48 -3.76
N GLY A 91 46.24 -9.45 -3.52
CA GLY A 91 46.89 -9.69 -2.25
C GLY A 91 47.45 -8.43 -1.59
N GLY A 92 47.27 -7.24 -2.20
CA GLY A 92 47.73 -5.96 -1.67
C GLY A 92 49.21 -5.65 -1.93
N GLY A 93 49.86 -6.40 -2.84
CA GLY A 93 51.27 -6.17 -3.23
C GLY A 93 51.40 -5.25 -4.45
N GLU A 94 52.40 -4.39 -4.49
CA GLU A 94 52.72 -3.57 -5.67
C GLU A 94 53.21 -4.47 -6.81
N LEU A 95 52.66 -4.32 -8.02
CA LEU A 95 53.12 -5.04 -9.21
C LEU A 95 54.48 -4.47 -9.68
N PRO A 96 55.55 -5.29 -9.80
CA PRO A 96 56.82 -4.83 -10.29
C PRO A 96 56.74 -4.61 -11.81
N GLY A 97 57.00 -3.33 -12.23
CA GLY A 97 57.26 -3.01 -13.62
C GLY A 97 56.30 -2.11 -14.37
N ALA A 98 55.81 -1.05 -13.75
CA ALA A 98 55.09 -0.01 -14.47
C ALA A 98 56.06 0.97 -15.16
N GLY A 99 56.68 0.48 -16.23
CA GLY A 99 57.50 1.27 -17.11
C GLY A 99 57.37 0.80 -18.55
N ARG A 100 56.29 1.21 -19.22
CA ARG A 100 56.13 1.44 -20.66
C ARG A 100 54.66 1.26 -21.02
N GLY A 101 54.09 2.26 -21.67
CA GLY A 101 52.69 2.30 -22.06
C GLY A 101 52.26 1.03 -22.79
N VAL A 102 51.12 0.49 -22.33
CA VAL A 102 50.43 -0.63 -22.99
C VAL A 102 49.99 -0.13 -24.36
N ARG A 103 50.66 -0.58 -25.43
CA ARG A 103 50.10 -0.44 -26.77
C ARG A 103 48.97 -1.48 -26.86
N PHE A 104 47.76 -0.97 -27.07
CA PHE A 104 46.66 -1.81 -27.54
C PHE A 104 47.01 -2.23 -28.97
N ASP A 105 47.44 -3.48 -29.13
CA ASP A 105 47.51 -4.06 -30.45
C ASP A 105 46.08 -4.12 -31.03
N ARG A 106 46.00 -3.82 -32.36
CA ARG A 106 44.77 -3.95 -33.10
C ARG A 106 44.12 -5.30 -32.78
N PRO A 107 42.80 -5.39 -32.60
CA PRO A 107 42.10 -6.66 -32.50
C PRO A 107 42.47 -7.50 -33.71
N ARG A 108 43.01 -8.71 -33.49
CA ARG A 108 43.09 -9.73 -34.54
C ARG A 108 41.66 -9.97 -35.05
N GLU A 109 41.51 -10.07 -36.33
CA GLU A 109 40.27 -10.61 -36.92
C GLU A 109 39.94 -11.91 -36.18
N PRO A 110 38.68 -12.14 -35.81
CA PRO A 110 38.30 -13.36 -35.11
C PRO A 110 38.57 -14.51 -36.04
N ASP A 111 39.47 -15.40 -35.65
CA ASP A 111 39.58 -16.74 -36.27
C ASP A 111 38.16 -17.33 -36.23
N GLU A 112 37.71 -17.87 -37.40
CA GLU A 112 36.45 -18.61 -37.45
C GLU A 112 36.51 -19.75 -36.48
N TYR A 113 35.92 -19.54 -35.27
CA TYR A 113 35.66 -20.64 -34.37
C TYR A 113 34.59 -21.52 -35.04
N PRO A 114 34.85 -22.81 -35.26
CA PRO A 114 33.80 -23.70 -35.68
C PRO A 114 32.70 -23.65 -34.61
N LEU A 115 31.48 -23.24 -35.06
CA LEU A 115 30.31 -23.30 -34.21
C LEU A 115 30.24 -24.69 -33.61
N ALA A 116 30.33 -24.76 -32.28
CA ALA A 116 30.15 -26.02 -31.58
C ALA A 116 28.83 -26.63 -32.07
N ALA A 117 28.87 -27.94 -32.38
CA ALA A 117 27.65 -28.63 -32.76
C ALA A 117 26.56 -28.33 -31.73
N PRO A 118 25.30 -28.08 -32.14
CA PRO A 118 24.23 -27.81 -31.23
C PRO A 118 24.22 -28.90 -30.16
N LEU A 119 24.29 -28.50 -28.89
CA LEU A 119 24.13 -29.39 -27.77
C LEU A 119 22.85 -30.20 -27.95
N PRO A 120 22.84 -31.51 -27.65
CA PRO A 120 21.61 -32.27 -27.68
C PRO A 120 20.57 -31.53 -26.84
N PRO A 121 19.30 -31.50 -27.28
CA PRO A 121 18.24 -30.79 -26.55
C PRO A 121 18.22 -31.28 -25.11
N ASP A 122 18.19 -30.34 -24.15
CA ASP A 122 18.07 -30.67 -22.74
C ASP A 122 16.85 -31.58 -22.57
N PRO A 123 16.99 -32.79 -22.02
CA PRO A 123 15.86 -33.71 -21.82
C PRO A 123 14.71 -33.08 -21.00
N ARG A 124 14.93 -31.94 -20.32
CA ARG A 124 13.88 -31.15 -19.63
C ARG A 124 13.03 -30.29 -20.56
N THR A 125 13.47 -30.13 -21.84
CA THR A 125 12.73 -29.35 -22.84
C THR A 125 12.07 -30.22 -23.92
N ALA A 126 12.27 -31.54 -23.86
CA ALA A 126 11.97 -32.43 -24.99
C ALA A 126 10.49 -32.82 -25.14
N ASP A 127 9.60 -32.58 -24.15
CA ASP A 127 8.21 -33.06 -24.22
C ASP A 127 7.18 -32.15 -23.51
N LEU A 128 7.39 -30.85 -23.53
CA LEU A 128 6.28 -29.95 -23.13
C LEU A 128 5.34 -29.81 -24.33
N ALA A 129 4.28 -30.63 -24.36
CA ALA A 129 3.17 -30.43 -25.30
C ALA A 129 2.77 -28.96 -25.29
N THR A 130 2.66 -28.34 -26.44
CA THR A 130 2.19 -26.95 -26.56
C THR A 130 0.84 -26.88 -25.86
N PRO A 131 0.73 -26.06 -24.78
CA PRO A 131 -0.51 -25.99 -24.04
C PRO A 131 -1.65 -25.50 -24.94
N PRO A 132 -2.88 -25.90 -24.68
CA PRO A 132 -4.03 -25.39 -25.43
C PRO A 132 -4.03 -23.87 -25.46
N ALA A 133 -4.46 -23.28 -26.58
CA ALA A 133 -4.57 -21.83 -26.71
C ALA A 133 -5.43 -21.27 -25.55
N GLY A 134 -4.91 -20.27 -24.82
CA GLY A 134 -5.57 -19.67 -23.65
C GLY A 134 -5.15 -20.25 -22.29
N THR A 135 -4.29 -21.27 -22.23
CA THR A 135 -3.75 -21.77 -20.97
C THR A 135 -2.71 -20.78 -20.42
N LYS A 136 -2.97 -20.23 -19.23
CA LYS A 136 -1.98 -19.37 -18.52
C LYS A 136 -0.90 -20.28 -17.93
N LEU A 137 0.32 -20.17 -18.45
CA LEU A 137 1.49 -20.84 -17.91
C LEU A 137 2.21 -19.93 -16.90
N CYS A 138 2.77 -20.53 -15.87
CA CYS A 138 3.56 -19.82 -14.88
C CYS A 138 4.71 -19.03 -15.51
N VAL A 139 4.82 -17.74 -15.19
CA VAL A 139 5.87 -16.85 -15.70
C VAL A 139 7.27 -17.25 -15.22
N ALA A 140 7.38 -17.93 -14.06
CA ALA A 140 8.65 -18.36 -13.48
C ALA A 140 9.12 -19.71 -14.01
N CYS A 141 8.35 -20.79 -13.84
CA CYS A 141 8.77 -22.14 -14.23
C CYS A 141 8.32 -22.56 -15.64
N ARG A 142 7.39 -21.85 -16.25
CA ARG A 142 6.81 -22.09 -17.60
C ARG A 142 6.19 -23.48 -17.81
N ALA A 143 6.00 -24.24 -16.73
CA ALA A 143 5.52 -25.62 -16.78
C ALA A 143 4.24 -25.85 -15.98
N GLY A 144 3.97 -25.05 -14.94
CA GLY A 144 2.82 -25.22 -14.07
C GLY A 144 1.58 -24.47 -14.54
N HIS A 145 0.41 -25.03 -14.27
CA HIS A 145 -0.85 -24.32 -14.36
C HIS A 145 -0.95 -23.30 -13.21
N VAL A 146 -1.74 -22.25 -13.45
CA VAL A 146 -2.02 -21.24 -12.45
C VAL A 146 -3.38 -21.58 -11.82
N ASP A 147 -3.43 -21.71 -10.51
CA ASP A 147 -4.64 -21.99 -9.75
C ASP A 147 -5.57 -20.75 -9.70
N ARG A 148 -6.71 -20.88 -9.02
CA ARG A 148 -7.72 -19.81 -8.90
C ARG A 148 -7.19 -18.62 -8.09
N ASP A 149 -6.26 -18.88 -7.16
CA ASP A 149 -5.65 -17.87 -6.31
C ASP A 149 -4.48 -17.16 -6.97
N GLY A 150 -4.11 -17.58 -8.18
CA GLY A 150 -3.03 -16.97 -8.96
C GLY A 150 -1.66 -17.51 -8.65
N TYR A 151 -1.54 -18.70 -8.05
CA TYR A 151 -0.28 -19.36 -7.78
C TYR A 151 -0.03 -20.50 -8.76
N CYS A 152 1.24 -20.76 -9.05
CA CYS A 152 1.63 -21.89 -9.86
C CYS A 152 1.54 -23.19 -9.07
N GLU A 153 0.74 -24.15 -9.53
CA GLU A 153 0.58 -25.48 -8.91
C GLU A 153 1.91 -26.29 -8.87
N ASN A 154 2.87 -25.95 -9.73
CA ASN A 154 4.16 -26.68 -9.81
C ASN A 154 5.26 -26.08 -8.94
N CYS A 155 5.40 -24.74 -8.89
CA CYS A 155 6.50 -24.09 -8.18
C CYS A 155 6.06 -23.10 -7.09
N GLY A 156 4.75 -22.94 -6.88
CA GLY A 156 4.19 -22.02 -5.88
C GLY A 156 4.36 -20.53 -6.20
N HIS A 157 4.92 -20.18 -7.37
CA HIS A 157 5.18 -18.78 -7.71
C HIS A 157 3.88 -18.02 -7.98
N ALA A 158 3.68 -16.91 -7.29
CA ALA A 158 2.54 -15.99 -7.52
C ALA A 158 2.63 -15.39 -8.92
N GLN A 159 1.51 -15.39 -9.65
CA GLN A 159 1.46 -14.83 -10.99
C GLN A 159 1.00 -13.39 -10.97
N PRO A 160 1.56 -12.51 -11.82
CA PRO A 160 1.05 -11.15 -11.98
C PRO A 160 -0.42 -11.16 -12.40
N ARG A 161 -1.23 -10.38 -11.73
CA ARG A 161 -2.66 -10.19 -12.03
C ARG A 161 -2.87 -8.80 -12.62
N GLU A 162 -3.91 -8.63 -13.44
CA GLU A 162 -4.27 -7.30 -13.96
C GLU A 162 -4.54 -6.30 -12.83
N ARG A 163 -5.06 -6.78 -11.70
CA ARG A 163 -5.30 -5.96 -10.51
C ARG A 163 -4.05 -5.57 -9.73
N ASP A 164 -2.90 -6.21 -9.97
CA ASP A 164 -1.67 -5.87 -9.24
C ASP A 164 -1.19 -4.44 -9.56
N HIS A 165 -1.53 -3.92 -10.74
CA HIS A 165 -1.35 -2.52 -11.11
C HIS A 165 -2.41 -2.10 -12.11
N MET A 166 -3.16 -1.06 -11.79
CA MET A 166 -4.24 -0.53 -12.62
C MET A 166 -4.12 0.97 -12.75
N GLU A 167 -4.28 1.48 -13.95
CA GLU A 167 -4.34 2.92 -14.25
C GLU A 167 -5.57 3.21 -15.10
N LEU A 168 -6.27 4.29 -14.79
CA LEU A 168 -7.38 4.77 -15.59
C LEU A 168 -7.41 6.29 -15.60
N GLU A 169 -7.62 6.87 -16.77
CA GLU A 169 -7.83 8.31 -16.96
C GLU A 169 -9.11 8.55 -17.76
N LEU A 170 -9.99 9.37 -17.23
CA LEU A 170 -11.24 9.77 -17.86
C LEU A 170 -11.35 11.30 -17.91
N GLY A 171 -10.76 11.89 -18.94
CA GLY A 171 -10.76 13.34 -19.12
C GLY A 171 -10.05 14.06 -17.98
N ALA A 172 -10.81 14.54 -16.99
CA ALA A 172 -10.26 15.34 -15.91
C ALA A 172 -9.91 14.54 -14.65
N VAL A 173 -10.33 13.28 -14.53
CA VAL A 173 -10.06 12.44 -13.36
C VAL A 173 -9.17 11.29 -13.75
N ALA A 174 -8.26 10.93 -12.87
CA ALA A 174 -7.46 9.74 -13.03
C ALA A 174 -7.29 9.01 -11.71
N ALA A 175 -7.08 7.70 -11.80
CA ALA A 175 -6.76 6.87 -10.65
C ALA A 175 -5.68 5.84 -11.01
N VAL A 176 -4.87 5.53 -10.00
CA VAL A 176 -3.86 4.46 -10.05
C VAL A 176 -4.03 3.62 -8.79
N SER A 177 -3.99 2.31 -8.96
CA SER A 177 -3.98 1.34 -7.86
C SER A 177 -2.83 0.37 -8.07
N ASP A 178 -2.05 0.14 -7.03
CA ASP A 178 -0.91 -0.78 -7.03
C ASP A 178 -0.95 -1.68 -5.82
N ARG A 179 -0.58 -2.93 -6.00
CA ARG A 179 -0.53 -3.94 -4.93
C ARG A 179 0.48 -3.62 -3.82
N GLY A 180 1.41 -2.70 -4.10
CA GLY A 180 2.55 -2.50 -3.23
C GLY A 180 3.61 -3.62 -3.35
N LEU A 181 4.60 -3.57 -2.49
CA LEU A 181 5.76 -4.47 -2.57
C LEU A 181 5.65 -5.67 -1.63
N ARG A 182 4.74 -5.66 -0.67
CA ARG A 182 4.67 -6.67 0.41
C ARG A 182 3.40 -7.51 0.41
N HIS A 183 2.32 -7.05 -0.16
CA HIS A 183 1.07 -7.80 -0.23
C HIS A 183 1.08 -8.85 -1.36
N HIS A 184 0.34 -9.94 -1.15
CA HIS A 184 0.22 -11.03 -2.13
C HIS A 184 -0.74 -10.69 -3.26
N ARG A 185 -1.70 -9.81 -3.00
CA ARG A 185 -2.73 -9.36 -3.94
C ARG A 185 -3.07 -7.89 -3.67
N ASN A 186 -3.69 -7.27 -4.64
CA ASN A 186 -4.28 -5.96 -4.46
C ASN A 186 -5.71 -6.12 -3.94
N GLU A 187 -5.94 -5.72 -2.70
CA GLU A 187 -7.23 -5.75 -2.02
C GLU A 187 -8.00 -4.44 -2.20
N ASP A 188 -7.33 -3.41 -2.71
CA ASP A 188 -7.94 -2.14 -3.07
C ASP A 188 -8.73 -2.21 -4.37
N ALA A 189 -9.70 -1.31 -4.50
CA ALA A 189 -10.40 -1.05 -5.76
C ALA A 189 -10.75 0.43 -5.90
N PHE A 190 -10.91 0.87 -7.14
CA PHE A 190 -11.43 2.19 -7.44
C PHE A 190 -12.43 2.16 -8.59
N ALA A 191 -13.27 3.19 -8.64
CA ALA A 191 -14.09 3.52 -9.80
C ALA A 191 -14.04 5.02 -10.03
N ILE A 192 -13.76 5.43 -11.27
CA ILE A 192 -13.85 6.84 -11.69
C ILE A 192 -14.82 6.99 -12.83
N SER A 193 -15.54 8.11 -12.85
CA SER A 193 -16.53 8.37 -13.88
C SER A 193 -16.79 9.86 -14.09
N SER A 194 -17.48 10.17 -15.18
CA SER A 194 -17.95 11.52 -15.51
C SER A 194 -19.37 11.44 -16.00
N THR A 195 -20.20 12.36 -15.52
CA THR A 195 -21.61 12.47 -15.92
C THR A 195 -22.02 13.93 -16.02
N ALA A 196 -23.27 14.18 -16.36
CA ALA A 196 -23.85 15.52 -16.39
C ALA A 196 -24.99 15.64 -15.38
N LEU A 197 -25.10 16.78 -14.73
CA LEU A 197 -26.25 17.17 -13.94
C LEU A 197 -27.45 17.52 -14.86
N PRO A 198 -28.69 17.64 -14.34
CA PRO A 198 -29.87 17.95 -15.15
C PRO A 198 -29.77 19.24 -15.98
N ASP A 199 -28.98 20.19 -15.54
CA ASP A 199 -28.71 21.44 -16.24
C ASP A 199 -27.62 21.34 -17.33
N GLY A 200 -27.06 20.12 -17.52
CA GLY A 200 -25.96 19.84 -18.45
C GLY A 200 -24.58 20.18 -17.91
N SER A 201 -24.45 20.69 -16.69
CA SER A 201 -23.15 20.93 -16.08
C SER A 201 -22.42 19.62 -15.75
N PRO A 202 -21.07 19.59 -15.86
CA PRO A 202 -20.31 18.36 -15.64
C PRO A 202 -20.27 17.97 -14.16
N ALA A 203 -20.26 16.67 -13.92
CA ALA A 203 -19.93 16.08 -12.63
C ALA A 203 -18.88 14.99 -12.80
N VAL A 204 -17.84 15.01 -11.98
CA VAL A 204 -16.74 14.03 -11.98
C VAL A 204 -16.78 13.30 -10.64
N VAL A 205 -16.60 11.99 -10.72
CA VAL A 205 -16.75 11.09 -9.56
C VAL A 205 -15.52 10.21 -9.45
N ALA A 206 -15.04 10.05 -8.22
CA ALA A 206 -14.09 8.99 -7.87
C ALA A 206 -14.55 8.31 -6.58
N ILE A 207 -14.46 6.99 -6.58
CA ILE A 207 -14.67 6.12 -5.42
C ILE A 207 -13.41 5.27 -5.25
N VAL A 208 -12.91 5.18 -4.03
CA VAL A 208 -11.77 4.35 -3.63
C VAL A 208 -12.20 3.51 -2.44
N CYS A 209 -11.88 2.23 -2.47
CA CYS A 209 -12.21 1.27 -1.43
C CYS A 209 -10.98 0.44 -1.11
N ASP A 210 -10.71 0.25 0.18
CA ASP A 210 -9.64 -0.56 0.73
C ASP A 210 -10.22 -1.82 1.36
N GLY A 211 -9.76 -2.98 0.94
CA GLY A 211 -10.22 -4.26 1.45
C GLY A 211 -9.60 -4.60 2.79
N VAL A 212 -10.41 -4.82 3.83
CA VAL A 212 -9.91 -5.17 5.16
C VAL A 212 -9.16 -6.50 5.13
N SER A 213 -7.83 -6.48 5.26
CA SER A 213 -6.95 -7.66 5.07
C SER A 213 -7.26 -8.83 6.01
N SER A 214 -7.84 -8.58 7.19
CA SER A 214 -8.29 -9.61 8.13
C SER A 214 -9.66 -10.21 7.80
N ALA A 215 -10.36 -9.67 6.82
CA ALA A 215 -11.66 -10.15 6.36
C ALA A 215 -11.52 -11.27 5.33
N THR A 216 -12.60 -12.01 5.09
CA THR A 216 -12.67 -12.91 3.94
C THR A 216 -12.96 -12.12 2.67
N ARG A 217 -12.35 -12.48 1.53
CA ARG A 217 -12.61 -11.88 0.21
C ARG A 217 -12.53 -10.33 0.21
N PRO A 218 -11.48 -9.71 0.81
CA PRO A 218 -11.40 -8.25 0.90
C PRO A 218 -11.34 -7.59 -0.48
N ASP A 219 -10.70 -8.24 -1.45
CA ASP A 219 -10.61 -7.78 -2.84
C ASP A 219 -11.95 -7.83 -3.60
N ASP A 220 -12.83 -8.79 -3.30
CA ASP A 220 -14.20 -8.82 -3.83
C ASP A 220 -15.06 -7.73 -3.16
N ALA A 221 -14.88 -7.51 -1.86
CA ALA A 221 -15.61 -6.49 -1.10
C ALA A 221 -15.32 -5.08 -1.65
N SER A 222 -14.05 -4.70 -1.76
CA SER A 222 -13.63 -3.40 -2.30
C SER A 222 -14.12 -3.19 -3.73
N LEU A 223 -14.03 -4.23 -4.59
CA LEU A 223 -14.49 -4.14 -5.96
C LEU A 223 -16.01 -3.99 -6.07
N ALA A 224 -16.78 -4.75 -5.28
CA ALA A 224 -18.24 -4.66 -5.26
C ALA A 224 -18.68 -3.28 -4.76
N ALA A 225 -18.06 -2.79 -3.69
CA ALA A 225 -18.33 -1.46 -3.11
C ALA A 225 -18.06 -0.35 -4.11
N ALA A 226 -16.86 -0.29 -4.68
CA ALA A 226 -16.47 0.75 -5.63
C ALA A 226 -17.39 0.79 -6.86
N ARG A 227 -17.71 -0.38 -7.42
CA ARG A 227 -18.60 -0.51 -8.58
C ARG A 227 -20.02 -0.02 -8.27
N VAL A 228 -20.64 -0.54 -7.21
CA VAL A 228 -22.03 -0.23 -6.88
C VAL A 228 -22.19 1.23 -6.44
N ALA A 229 -21.24 1.76 -5.66
CA ALA A 229 -21.25 3.19 -5.32
C ALA A 229 -21.21 4.07 -6.56
N ASN A 230 -20.28 3.80 -7.48
CA ASN A 230 -20.16 4.57 -8.73
C ASN A 230 -21.43 4.47 -9.61
N GLU A 231 -21.98 3.27 -9.79
CA GLU A 231 -23.23 3.04 -10.53
C GLU A 231 -24.41 3.83 -9.92
N THR A 232 -24.51 3.85 -8.59
CA THR A 232 -25.56 4.58 -7.85
C THR A 232 -25.45 6.08 -8.05
N VAL A 233 -24.24 6.63 -8.00
CA VAL A 233 -24.00 8.06 -8.26
C VAL A 233 -24.34 8.42 -9.71
N LEU A 234 -23.88 7.62 -10.66
CA LEU A 234 -24.13 7.82 -12.10
C LEU A 234 -25.63 7.78 -12.44
N ASP A 235 -26.39 6.96 -11.73
CA ASP A 235 -27.82 6.86 -11.93
C ASP A 235 -28.61 8.01 -11.27
N SER A 236 -28.15 8.51 -10.12
CA SER A 236 -28.88 9.51 -9.33
C SER A 236 -28.60 10.98 -9.73
N LEU A 237 -27.35 11.33 -10.06
CA LEU A 237 -26.97 12.72 -10.40
C LEU A 237 -27.72 13.26 -11.62
N PRO A 238 -27.83 12.53 -12.77
CA PRO A 238 -28.59 13.03 -13.92
C PRO A 238 -30.09 13.21 -13.66
N ARG A 239 -30.63 12.53 -12.64
CA ARG A 239 -32.03 12.68 -12.22
C ARG A 239 -32.24 13.86 -11.28
N GLY A 240 -31.18 14.55 -10.88
CA GLY A 240 -31.26 15.75 -10.04
C GLY A 240 -31.16 15.49 -8.54
N THR A 241 -30.71 14.31 -8.12
CA THR A 241 -30.39 14.06 -6.72
C THR A 241 -29.22 15.00 -6.33
N HIS A 242 -29.34 15.64 -5.16
CA HIS A 242 -28.27 16.49 -4.66
C HIS A 242 -26.97 15.66 -4.47
N PRO A 243 -25.79 16.15 -4.90
CA PRO A 243 -24.56 15.37 -4.86
C PRO A 243 -24.21 14.75 -3.49
N GLN A 244 -24.52 15.46 -2.39
CA GLN A 244 -24.30 14.93 -1.04
C GLN A 244 -25.24 13.75 -0.74
N GLN A 245 -26.50 13.83 -1.14
CA GLN A 245 -27.44 12.71 -0.98
C GLN A 245 -27.07 11.55 -1.89
N ALA A 246 -26.65 11.84 -3.13
CA ALA A 246 -26.17 10.81 -4.05
C ALA A 246 -24.98 10.04 -3.50
N MET A 247 -24.04 10.73 -2.84
CA MET A 247 -22.90 10.09 -2.18
C MET A 247 -23.33 9.25 -0.98
N HIS A 248 -24.23 9.75 -0.14
CA HIS A 248 -24.77 8.99 0.99
C HIS A 248 -25.46 7.71 0.53
N ASP A 249 -26.36 7.82 -0.45
CA ASP A 249 -27.10 6.68 -1.00
C ASP A 249 -26.15 5.66 -1.67
N ALA A 250 -25.07 6.13 -2.28
CA ALA A 250 -24.05 5.31 -2.89
C ALA A 250 -23.30 4.46 -1.85
N ILE A 251 -22.95 5.05 -0.69
CA ILE A 251 -22.30 4.31 0.40
C ILE A 251 -23.25 3.25 0.98
N ILE A 252 -24.51 3.57 1.18
CA ILE A 252 -25.54 2.59 1.62
C ILE A 252 -25.68 1.46 0.61
N ALA A 253 -25.73 1.77 -0.68
CA ALA A 253 -25.84 0.75 -1.73
C ALA A 253 -24.58 -0.14 -1.79
N ALA A 254 -23.39 0.46 -1.62
CA ALA A 254 -22.12 -0.27 -1.54
C ALA A 254 -22.11 -1.26 -0.37
N ALA A 255 -22.54 -0.81 0.81
CA ALA A 255 -22.63 -1.68 1.98
C ALA A 255 -23.58 -2.86 1.74
N GLY A 256 -24.71 -2.62 1.08
CA GLY A 256 -25.62 -3.69 0.66
C GLY A 256 -24.96 -4.71 -0.27
N ALA A 257 -24.12 -4.25 -1.20
CA ALA A 257 -23.39 -5.12 -2.12
C ALA A 257 -22.32 -5.97 -1.40
N VAL A 258 -21.58 -5.36 -0.45
CA VAL A 258 -20.60 -6.10 0.36
C VAL A 258 -21.28 -7.12 1.25
N ASN A 259 -22.41 -6.77 1.88
CA ASN A 259 -23.18 -7.69 2.72
C ASN A 259 -23.71 -8.90 1.93
N ALA A 260 -24.11 -8.70 0.66
CA ALA A 260 -24.56 -9.78 -0.20
C ALA A 260 -23.47 -10.82 -0.49
N LEU A 261 -22.18 -10.45 -0.46
CA LEU A 261 -21.08 -11.39 -0.61
C LEU A 261 -21.00 -12.40 0.55
N ALA A 262 -21.43 -12.00 1.76
CA ALA A 262 -21.46 -12.88 2.92
C ALA A 262 -22.59 -13.92 2.84
N GLU A 263 -23.63 -13.65 2.06
CA GLU A 263 -24.79 -14.54 1.88
C GLU A 263 -24.59 -15.60 0.77
N GLU A 264 -23.51 -15.48 -0.04
CA GLU A 264 -23.24 -16.42 -1.12
C GLU A 264 -22.94 -17.83 -0.57
N PRO A 265 -23.47 -18.90 -1.20
CA PRO A 265 -23.40 -20.28 -0.68
C PRO A 265 -21.95 -20.80 -0.52
N GLU A 266 -21.03 -20.35 -1.35
CA GLU A 266 -19.61 -20.73 -1.26
C GLU A 266 -18.96 -20.16 -0.01
N THR A 267 -19.32 -18.95 0.36
CA THR A 267 -18.83 -18.27 1.57
C THR A 267 -19.50 -18.80 2.84
N ALA A 268 -20.78 -19.18 2.76
CA ALA A 268 -21.52 -19.74 3.90
C ALA A 268 -20.99 -21.11 4.36
N GLN A 269 -20.31 -21.87 3.49
CA GLN A 269 -19.67 -23.15 3.83
C GLN A 269 -18.26 -23.01 4.42
N GLU A 270 -17.57 -21.90 4.15
CA GLU A 270 -16.22 -21.61 4.62
C GLU A 270 -16.18 -20.88 5.96
N HIS A 271 -17.32 -20.49 6.53
CA HIS A 271 -17.38 -19.85 7.84
C HIS A 271 -16.95 -20.82 8.95
N ALA A 272 -15.64 -20.97 9.08
CA ALA A 272 -15.08 -21.41 10.35
C ALA A 272 -15.50 -20.37 11.43
N PRO A 273 -15.77 -20.79 12.68
CA PRO A 273 -16.33 -19.91 13.73
C PRO A 273 -15.50 -18.67 14.09
N HIS A 274 -14.48 -18.32 13.33
CA HIS A 274 -13.54 -17.24 13.58
C HIS A 274 -13.09 -16.46 12.32
N GLN A 275 -13.81 -16.61 11.19
CA GLN A 275 -13.54 -15.81 9.99
C GLN A 275 -14.47 -14.60 9.93
N ASN A 276 -13.89 -13.42 9.76
CA ASN A 276 -14.64 -12.17 9.58
C ASN A 276 -15.36 -12.19 8.22
N ALA A 277 -16.50 -11.51 8.13
CA ALA A 277 -17.22 -11.32 6.87
C ALA A 277 -16.38 -10.52 5.84
N PRO A 278 -16.73 -10.59 4.53
CA PRO A 278 -16.17 -9.68 3.55
C PRO A 278 -16.33 -8.23 3.99
N ALA A 279 -15.27 -7.44 3.93
CA ALA A 279 -15.28 -6.07 4.45
C ALA A 279 -14.31 -5.16 3.69
N CYS A 280 -14.64 -3.86 3.59
CA CYS A 280 -13.78 -2.83 3.05
C CYS A 280 -14.11 -1.46 3.64
N THR A 281 -13.19 -0.50 3.52
CA THR A 281 -13.48 0.93 3.70
C THR A 281 -14.02 1.52 2.40
N ILE A 282 -14.50 2.75 2.44
CA ILE A 282 -14.88 3.51 1.27
C ILE A 282 -14.61 5.00 1.48
N VAL A 283 -14.07 5.66 0.46
CA VAL A 283 -14.02 7.12 0.35
C VAL A 283 -14.38 7.52 -1.07
N GLY A 284 -15.21 8.54 -1.22
CA GLY A 284 -15.63 9.02 -2.53
C GLY A 284 -15.65 10.55 -2.62
N SER A 285 -15.50 11.06 -3.84
CA SER A 285 -15.63 12.48 -4.13
C SER A 285 -16.47 12.72 -5.37
N ILE A 286 -17.36 13.71 -5.30
CA ILE A 286 -18.12 14.24 -6.44
C ILE A 286 -17.72 15.70 -6.63
N ILE A 287 -17.21 16.05 -7.80
CA ILE A 287 -16.86 17.42 -8.15
C ILE A 287 -17.78 17.93 -9.25
N THR A 288 -18.37 19.08 -9.01
CA THR A 288 -19.15 19.87 -9.97
C THR A 288 -18.45 21.23 -10.22
N PRO A 289 -18.95 22.11 -11.10
CA PRO A 289 -18.34 23.42 -11.28
C PRO A 289 -18.30 24.31 -10.03
N SER A 290 -19.16 24.04 -9.04
CA SER A 290 -19.29 24.91 -7.84
C SER A 290 -19.31 24.17 -6.51
N LEU A 291 -19.31 22.85 -6.51
CA LEU A 291 -19.45 22.04 -5.30
C LEU A 291 -18.48 20.87 -5.33
N LEU A 292 -17.83 20.65 -4.22
CA LEU A 292 -17.06 19.46 -3.89
C LEU A 292 -17.79 18.72 -2.77
N VAL A 293 -18.12 17.47 -3.00
CA VAL A 293 -18.70 16.57 -1.99
C VAL A 293 -17.72 15.45 -1.73
N VAL A 294 -17.55 15.09 -0.47
CA VAL A 294 -16.79 13.91 -0.02
C VAL A 294 -17.71 13.06 0.85
N GLY A 295 -17.61 11.74 0.71
CA GLY A 295 -18.28 10.80 1.61
C GLY A 295 -17.34 9.65 1.92
N TRP A 296 -17.43 9.06 3.13
CA TRP A 296 -16.53 8.00 3.58
C TRP A 296 -17.12 7.14 4.69
N VAL A 297 -16.54 5.96 4.84
CA VAL A 297 -16.61 5.07 6.01
C VAL A 297 -15.24 4.40 6.11
N GLY A 298 -14.60 4.49 7.28
CA GLY A 298 -13.27 3.94 7.53
C GLY A 298 -12.20 5.01 7.60
N ASP A 299 -10.98 4.65 7.26
CA ASP A 299 -9.77 5.47 7.38
C ASP A 299 -9.11 5.82 6.04
N SER A 300 -9.73 5.45 4.92
CA SER A 300 -9.37 6.00 3.61
C SER A 300 -9.71 7.48 3.56
N ARG A 301 -8.85 8.31 2.96
CA ARG A 301 -8.89 9.78 3.14
C ARG A 301 -9.09 10.56 1.85
N ALA A 302 -9.62 11.76 1.99
CA ALA A 302 -9.65 12.79 0.96
C ALA A 302 -8.90 14.05 1.41
N TYR A 303 -8.07 14.61 0.52
CA TYR A 303 -7.31 15.84 0.75
C TYR A 303 -7.62 16.88 -0.29
N TRP A 304 -7.67 18.13 0.15
CA TRP A 304 -7.73 19.31 -0.70
C TRP A 304 -6.34 19.92 -0.86
N VAL A 305 -5.89 20.09 -2.10
CA VAL A 305 -4.60 20.69 -2.41
C VAL A 305 -4.80 21.85 -3.39
N PRO A 306 -4.70 23.12 -2.95
CA PRO A 306 -4.84 24.28 -3.84
C PRO A 306 -3.74 24.33 -4.91
N VAL A 307 -4.08 24.82 -6.10
CA VAL A 307 -3.07 25.13 -7.15
C VAL A 307 -2.11 26.22 -6.65
N ASP A 308 -2.65 27.23 -5.96
CA ASP A 308 -1.84 28.23 -5.26
C ASP A 308 -1.28 27.63 -3.98
N ARG A 309 -0.02 27.25 -3.99
CA ARG A 309 0.69 26.63 -2.86
C ARG A 309 0.90 27.57 -1.67
N GLY A 310 0.61 28.84 -1.80
CA GLY A 310 0.55 29.80 -0.68
C GLY A 310 -0.75 29.71 0.13
N ALA A 311 -1.77 29.01 -0.39
CA ALA A 311 -3.01 28.75 0.32
C ALA A 311 -2.93 27.42 1.09
N PRO A 312 -3.58 27.29 2.26
CA PRO A 312 -3.49 26.09 3.09
C PRO A 312 -4.19 24.91 2.41
N PRO A 313 -3.55 23.72 2.39
CA PRO A 313 -4.22 22.46 2.08
C PRO A 313 -5.11 22.03 3.26
N ALA A 314 -5.95 21.01 3.05
CA ALA A 314 -6.78 20.47 4.12
C ALA A 314 -7.02 18.97 3.93
N ARG A 315 -7.08 18.21 5.01
CA ARG A 315 -7.73 16.91 5.05
C ARG A 315 -9.24 17.12 5.14
N LEU A 316 -10.00 16.45 4.29
CA LEU A 316 -11.45 16.64 4.16
C LEU A 316 -12.27 15.56 4.87
N THR A 317 -11.60 14.50 5.37
CA THR A 317 -12.19 13.37 6.07
C THR A 317 -11.66 13.26 7.49
N GLU A 318 -12.45 12.66 8.37
CA GLU A 318 -12.03 12.22 9.70
C GLU A 318 -12.12 10.70 9.73
N ASP A 319 -11.08 10.04 10.26
CA ASP A 319 -11.01 8.58 10.22
C ASP A 319 -12.00 7.95 11.22
N ASP A 320 -12.66 6.87 10.81
CA ASP A 320 -13.33 5.97 11.74
C ASP A 320 -12.28 5.05 12.38
N SER A 321 -11.52 5.59 13.32
CA SER A 321 -10.43 4.91 14.01
C SER A 321 -10.60 4.97 15.52
N TRP A 322 -9.95 4.05 16.21
CA TRP A 322 -9.96 4.02 17.68
C TRP A 322 -9.48 5.36 18.29
N ALA A 323 -8.41 5.94 17.74
CA ALA A 323 -7.91 7.22 18.23
C ALA A 323 -8.95 8.34 18.06
N ALA A 324 -9.57 8.45 16.88
CA ALA A 324 -10.61 9.44 16.61
C ALA A 324 -11.81 9.26 17.57
N GLN A 325 -12.22 8.02 17.83
CA GLN A 325 -13.28 7.75 18.82
C GLN A 325 -12.90 8.16 20.23
N MET A 326 -11.67 7.89 20.68
CA MET A 326 -11.23 8.28 22.02
C MET A 326 -11.19 9.80 22.18
N VAL A 327 -10.77 10.52 21.17
CA VAL A 327 -10.72 11.98 21.15
C VAL A 327 -12.14 12.55 21.13
N SER A 328 -13.02 12.08 20.25
CA SER A 328 -14.40 12.57 20.13
C SER A 328 -15.23 12.31 21.39
N ALA A 329 -15.00 11.19 22.05
CA ALA A 329 -15.61 10.86 23.33
C ALA A 329 -15.03 11.67 24.53
N GLY A 330 -13.98 12.47 24.31
CA GLY A 330 -13.30 13.23 25.37
C GLY A 330 -12.58 12.36 26.39
N LEU A 331 -12.25 11.12 26.03
CA LEU A 331 -11.59 10.16 26.91
C LEU A 331 -10.07 10.32 26.89
N MET A 332 -9.52 10.79 25.77
CA MET A 332 -8.08 11.04 25.59
C MET A 332 -7.89 12.35 24.82
N ASN A 333 -6.75 13.00 25.02
CA ASN A 333 -6.35 14.07 24.10
C ASN A 333 -5.75 13.47 22.81
N GLU A 334 -5.66 14.28 21.76
CA GLU A 334 -5.23 13.85 20.44
C GLU A 334 -3.82 13.21 20.48
N ALA A 335 -2.88 13.85 21.17
CA ALA A 335 -1.50 13.35 21.26
C ALA A 335 -1.40 12.00 21.98
N GLU A 336 -2.22 11.79 23.02
CA GLU A 336 -2.29 10.52 23.74
C GLU A 336 -2.97 9.43 22.91
N ALA A 337 -4.07 9.76 22.22
CA ALA A 337 -4.80 8.82 21.41
C ALA A 337 -3.98 8.30 20.21
N TYR A 338 -3.28 9.20 19.51
CA TYR A 338 -2.45 8.83 18.35
C TYR A 338 -1.09 8.21 18.74
N ALA A 339 -0.69 8.25 20.02
CA ALA A 339 0.49 7.53 20.49
C ALA A 339 0.18 6.08 20.94
N ASP A 340 -1.09 5.69 21.00
CA ASP A 340 -1.51 4.32 21.37
C ASP A 340 -1.28 3.35 20.21
N GLU A 341 -0.91 2.10 20.52
CA GLU A 341 -0.71 1.05 19.50
C GLU A 341 -1.97 0.76 18.66
N ARG A 342 -3.14 1.10 19.17
CA ARG A 342 -4.44 0.92 18.50
C ARG A 342 -4.89 2.13 17.71
N ALA A 343 -4.10 3.19 17.64
CA ALA A 343 -4.51 4.48 17.08
C ALA A 343 -5.22 4.35 15.74
N HIS A 344 -4.66 3.53 14.83
CA HIS A 344 -5.15 3.31 13.48
C HIS A 344 -6.06 2.08 13.33
N ALA A 345 -6.46 1.43 14.45
CA ALA A 345 -7.45 0.36 14.35
C ALA A 345 -8.79 0.95 13.87
N ILE A 346 -9.25 0.50 12.71
CA ILE A 346 -10.52 0.96 12.13
C ILE A 346 -11.70 0.55 13.01
N THR A 347 -12.67 1.42 13.12
CA THR A 347 -13.91 1.22 13.91
C THR A 347 -15.18 1.34 13.06
N GLY A 348 -15.03 1.76 11.79
CA GLY A 348 -16.08 1.81 10.78
C GLY A 348 -15.63 1.13 9.49
N TRP A 349 -16.47 0.27 8.92
CA TRP A 349 -16.26 -0.39 7.63
C TRP A 349 -17.57 -0.82 6.99
N LEU A 350 -17.54 -1.17 5.70
CA LEU A 350 -18.64 -1.83 5.01
C LEU A 350 -18.47 -3.35 5.16
N GLY A 351 -19.44 -4.03 5.75
CA GLY A 351 -19.38 -5.49 5.97
C GLY A 351 -20.54 -5.98 6.81
N ALA A 352 -20.90 -7.26 6.67
CA ALA A 352 -22.02 -7.86 7.38
C ALA A 352 -21.79 -7.99 8.89
N ASP A 353 -20.57 -7.87 9.34
CA ASP A 353 -20.14 -7.88 10.74
C ASP A 353 -19.92 -6.47 11.31
N ALA A 354 -20.15 -5.40 10.52
CA ALA A 354 -20.14 -4.04 11.02
C ALA A 354 -21.28 -3.85 12.03
N TYR A 355 -20.94 -3.25 13.20
CA TYR A 355 -21.90 -3.04 14.28
C TYR A 355 -23.00 -2.04 13.88
N GLU A 356 -22.62 -0.93 13.27
CA GLU A 356 -23.49 0.12 12.77
C GLU A 356 -22.83 0.77 11.54
N LEU A 357 -23.62 1.06 10.53
CA LEU A 357 -23.16 1.76 9.34
C LEU A 357 -23.55 3.23 9.46
N GLU A 358 -22.56 4.09 9.64
CA GLU A 358 -22.75 5.56 9.68
C GLU A 358 -21.98 6.23 8.53
N PRO A 359 -22.60 6.42 7.35
CA PRO A 359 -21.94 7.11 6.25
C PRO A 359 -21.71 8.58 6.57
N HIS A 360 -20.45 9.02 6.53
CA HIS A 360 -20.09 10.42 6.63
C HIS A 360 -20.20 11.09 5.27
N THR A 361 -20.72 12.32 5.25
CA THR A 361 -20.73 13.15 4.03
C THR A 361 -20.49 14.61 4.37
N ALA A 362 -19.63 15.27 3.61
CA ALA A 362 -19.33 16.68 3.73
C ALA A 362 -19.38 17.40 2.38
N SER A 363 -19.83 18.63 2.37
CA SER A 363 -19.91 19.48 1.17
C SER A 363 -19.08 20.75 1.34
N PHE A 364 -18.27 21.05 0.34
CA PHE A 364 -17.36 22.19 0.35
C PHE A 364 -17.58 23.07 -0.89
N LYS A 365 -17.30 24.33 -0.76
CA LYS A 365 -17.28 25.30 -1.87
C LYS A 365 -15.92 25.98 -1.92
N PRO A 366 -14.91 25.33 -2.52
CA PRO A 366 -13.59 25.93 -2.65
C PRO A 366 -13.68 27.28 -3.40
N ASP A 367 -12.99 28.28 -2.89
CA ASP A 367 -12.97 29.65 -3.47
C ASP A 367 -11.92 29.81 -4.57
N ARG A 368 -11.15 28.76 -4.84
CA ARG A 368 -10.03 28.74 -5.78
C ARG A 368 -9.87 27.38 -6.45
N PRO A 369 -9.11 27.32 -7.56
CA PRO A 369 -8.76 26.04 -8.17
C PRO A 369 -7.83 25.20 -7.29
N GLY A 370 -7.99 23.88 -7.37
CA GLY A 370 -7.18 22.90 -6.67
C GLY A 370 -7.37 21.51 -7.23
N VAL A 371 -6.83 20.54 -6.53
CA VAL A 371 -7.08 19.13 -6.77
C VAL A 371 -7.54 18.45 -5.49
N VAL A 372 -8.42 17.49 -5.63
CA VAL A 372 -8.78 16.56 -4.56
C VAL A 372 -8.00 15.28 -4.78
N VAL A 373 -7.29 14.84 -3.75
CA VAL A 373 -6.63 13.53 -3.70
C VAL A 373 -7.47 12.63 -2.81
N VAL A 374 -7.95 11.52 -3.36
CA VAL A 374 -8.70 10.48 -2.65
C VAL A 374 -7.83 9.24 -2.61
N CYS A 375 -7.56 8.67 -1.44
CA CYS A 375 -6.58 7.60 -1.33
C CYS A 375 -6.84 6.65 -0.15
N THR A 376 -6.27 5.44 -0.25
CA THR A 376 -6.15 4.46 0.82
C THR A 376 -4.98 4.79 1.75
N ASP A 377 -4.87 4.07 2.86
CA ASP A 377 -3.83 4.24 3.87
C ASP A 377 -2.43 3.92 3.33
N GLY A 378 -2.32 3.07 2.32
CA GLY A 378 -1.06 2.80 1.62
C GLY A 378 -0.39 4.03 1.02
N LEU A 379 -1.14 5.15 0.77
CA LEU A 379 -0.55 6.44 0.43
C LEU A 379 -0.38 7.33 1.66
N TRP A 380 -1.46 7.57 2.42
CA TRP A 380 -1.40 8.61 3.44
C TRP A 380 -0.47 8.27 4.60
N ASN A 381 -0.13 7.01 4.83
CA ASN A 381 0.95 6.60 5.75
C ASN A 381 2.33 7.21 5.40
N TYR A 382 2.51 7.70 4.16
CA TYR A 382 3.73 8.39 3.69
C TYR A 382 3.54 9.90 3.49
N ALA A 383 2.33 10.42 3.71
CA ALA A 383 1.99 11.84 3.58
C ALA A 383 0.74 12.15 4.41
N GLU A 384 0.83 12.00 5.73
CA GLU A 384 -0.32 11.99 6.63
C GLU A 384 -0.96 13.36 6.81
N ALA A 385 -0.14 14.39 7.08
CA ALA A 385 -0.64 15.75 7.21
C ALA A 385 -1.03 16.32 5.84
N ALA A 386 -1.98 17.26 5.84
CA ALA A 386 -2.39 17.92 4.60
C ALA A 386 -1.23 18.63 3.90
N GLU A 387 -0.30 19.18 4.67
CA GLU A 387 0.91 19.84 4.19
C GLU A 387 1.86 18.85 3.50
N ASP A 388 2.05 17.65 4.07
CA ASP A 388 2.89 16.58 3.50
C ASP A 388 2.28 16.06 2.19
N MET A 389 0.95 15.90 2.17
CA MET A 389 0.23 15.54 0.94
C MET A 389 0.37 16.63 -0.12
N ALA A 390 0.25 17.88 0.25
CA ALA A 390 0.42 18.99 -0.68
C ALA A 390 1.85 19.09 -1.23
N GLU A 391 2.87 18.77 -0.42
CA GLU A 391 4.26 18.68 -0.90
C GLU A 391 4.47 17.53 -1.90
N ALA A 392 3.79 16.40 -1.66
CA ALA A 392 3.87 15.23 -2.53
C ALA A 392 3.18 15.44 -3.89
N VAL A 393 2.12 16.25 -3.95
CA VAL A 393 1.35 16.52 -5.17
C VAL A 393 2.15 17.41 -6.12
N PRO A 394 2.40 17.01 -7.38
CA PRO A 394 3.09 17.83 -8.37
C PRO A 394 2.34 19.15 -8.67
N PRO A 395 3.05 20.22 -9.02
CA PRO A 395 2.43 21.53 -9.27
C PRO A 395 1.52 21.55 -10.51
N ASP A 396 1.68 20.63 -11.45
CA ASP A 396 0.89 20.47 -12.67
C ASP A 396 -0.27 19.47 -12.51
N ALA A 397 -0.56 18.99 -11.31
CA ALA A 397 -1.56 17.96 -11.00
C ALA A 397 -2.96 18.27 -11.58
N ALA A 398 -3.38 19.54 -11.58
CA ALA A 398 -4.67 19.92 -12.14
C ALA A 398 -4.79 19.73 -13.65
N GLY A 399 -3.67 19.80 -14.37
CA GLY A 399 -3.61 19.57 -15.82
C GLY A 399 -3.18 18.16 -16.22
N ARG A 400 -2.64 17.38 -15.27
CA ARG A 400 -2.09 16.05 -15.50
C ARG A 400 -2.44 15.09 -14.34
N PRO A 401 -3.73 14.80 -14.14
CA PRO A 401 -4.18 14.01 -12.99
C PRO A 401 -3.59 12.60 -12.95
N LEU A 402 -3.44 11.93 -14.11
CA LEU A 402 -2.80 10.59 -14.14
C LEU A 402 -1.34 10.65 -13.71
N HIS A 403 -0.59 11.61 -14.23
CA HIS A 403 0.81 11.78 -13.78
C HIS A 403 0.91 12.05 -12.28
N CYS A 404 -0.01 12.85 -11.73
CA CYS A 404 -0.06 13.10 -10.29
C CYS A 404 -0.31 11.80 -9.52
N ALA A 405 -1.30 11.00 -9.91
CA ALA A 405 -1.61 9.73 -9.26
C ALA A 405 -0.41 8.76 -9.33
N GLN A 406 0.27 8.67 -10.49
CA GLN A 406 1.49 7.86 -10.67
C GLN A 406 2.63 8.31 -9.74
N VAL A 407 2.86 9.64 -9.60
CA VAL A 407 3.88 10.19 -8.70
C VAL A 407 3.57 9.85 -7.23
N LEU A 408 2.31 9.97 -6.82
CA LEU A 408 1.89 9.66 -5.45
C LEU A 408 2.03 8.17 -5.13
N VAL A 409 1.60 7.29 -6.03
CA VAL A 409 1.83 5.83 -5.89
C VAL A 409 3.33 5.53 -5.87
N GLY A 410 4.12 6.13 -6.76
CA GLY A 410 5.58 5.99 -6.78
C GLY A 410 6.22 6.38 -5.45
N ARG A 411 5.75 7.47 -4.80
CA ARG A 411 6.22 7.90 -3.46
C ARG A 411 5.97 6.81 -2.41
N ALA A 412 4.80 6.18 -2.40
CA ALA A 412 4.48 5.11 -1.47
C ALA A 412 5.37 3.87 -1.72
N LEU A 413 5.59 3.50 -2.98
CA LEU A 413 6.47 2.38 -3.35
C LEU A 413 7.93 2.66 -2.96
N ASP A 414 8.44 3.85 -3.22
CA ASP A 414 9.79 4.29 -2.83
C ASP A 414 9.94 4.34 -1.30
N GLY A 415 8.87 4.64 -0.57
CA GLY A 415 8.80 4.59 0.89
C GLY A 415 8.78 3.17 1.48
N GLY A 416 8.68 2.15 0.63
CA GLY A 416 8.72 0.74 1.03
C GLY A 416 7.52 -0.09 0.59
N GLY A 417 6.46 0.54 0.05
CA GLY A 417 5.29 -0.13 -0.51
C GLY A 417 4.70 -1.17 0.45
N HIS A 418 4.47 -0.77 1.69
CA HIS A 418 4.11 -1.70 2.77
C HIS A 418 2.71 -2.27 2.59
N ASP A 419 1.82 -1.49 1.96
CA ASP A 419 0.44 -1.85 1.72
C ASP A 419 0.04 -1.71 0.25
N ASN A 420 -1.17 -2.14 -0.08
CA ASN A 420 -1.85 -1.76 -1.31
C ASN A 420 -2.01 -0.23 -1.34
N VAL A 421 -1.87 0.40 -2.47
CA VAL A 421 -1.93 1.84 -2.60
C VAL A 421 -2.83 2.25 -3.76
N THR A 422 -3.90 2.96 -3.44
CA THR A 422 -4.85 3.46 -4.44
C THR A 422 -5.04 4.95 -4.30
N VAL A 423 -4.93 5.66 -5.41
CA VAL A 423 -5.00 7.12 -5.47
C VAL A 423 -5.88 7.56 -6.63
N ALA A 424 -6.87 8.39 -6.36
CA ALA A 424 -7.61 9.11 -7.39
C ALA A 424 -7.38 10.62 -7.27
N VAL A 425 -7.22 11.30 -8.39
CA VAL A 425 -6.95 12.75 -8.49
C VAL A 425 -8.02 13.42 -9.32
N LEU A 426 -8.71 14.39 -8.71
CA LEU A 426 -9.81 15.13 -9.34
C LEU A 426 -9.53 16.64 -9.29
N PRO A 427 -9.33 17.32 -10.41
CA PRO A 427 -9.26 18.78 -10.47
C PRO A 427 -10.59 19.46 -10.10
N PHE A 428 -10.50 20.55 -9.36
CA PHE A 428 -11.62 21.44 -9.08
C PHE A 428 -11.35 22.84 -9.66
N PRO A 429 -12.33 23.51 -10.27
CA PRO A 429 -13.70 23.03 -10.58
C PRO A 429 -13.70 21.91 -11.65
N ALA A 430 -14.81 21.16 -11.72
CA ALA A 430 -14.96 20.17 -12.79
C ALA A 430 -14.87 20.85 -14.16
N PRO A 431 -13.98 20.42 -15.06
CA PRO A 431 -13.83 21.04 -16.36
C PRO A 431 -15.06 20.76 -17.24
N PRO A 432 -15.35 21.62 -18.20
CA PRO A 432 -16.42 21.36 -19.18
C PRO A 432 -16.19 20.05 -19.91
N GLN A 433 -17.26 19.27 -20.10
CA GLN A 433 -17.18 18.04 -20.90
C GLN A 433 -16.74 18.38 -22.35
N GLY A 434 -15.68 17.76 -22.82
CA GLY A 434 -15.15 17.97 -24.18
C GLY A 434 -13.79 18.69 -24.26
N ALA A 435 -13.18 19.09 -23.14
CA ALA A 435 -11.84 19.67 -23.13
C ALA A 435 -10.70 18.62 -23.11
N GLY A 436 -11.02 17.34 -23.27
CA GLY A 436 -10.08 16.23 -23.28
C GLY A 436 -9.75 15.78 -24.70
N SER A 437 -8.47 15.90 -25.03
CA SER A 437 -7.75 15.38 -26.20
C SER A 437 -8.06 16.03 -27.56
N ALA A 438 -7.24 16.98 -27.93
CA ALA A 438 -6.78 17.11 -29.32
C ALA A 438 -5.41 16.45 -29.46
#